data_7d704fbb240a2201dda8ba1149f08276
#
_entry.id   7d704fbb240a2201dda8ba1149f08276
#
_cell.length_a   1.000
_cell.length_b   1.000
_cell.length_c   1.000
_cell.angle_alpha   90.00
_cell.angle_beta   90.00
_cell.angle_gamma   90.00
#
_symmetry.space_group_name_H-M   'P 1'
#
loop_
_entity.id
_entity.type
_entity.pdbx_description
1 polymer ?
#
loop_
_entity_poly.entity_id
_entity_poly.type
_entity_poly.pdbx_seq_one_letter_code
_entity_poly.pdbx_strand_id
1 'polypeptide(L)'
;EEKQFINAGAVLRVTPIKDVKTMIQAFAFAKKKVKNMKLWIMGPADEDKKYAKECYDLVESLGVQDVEFTGRVNVKDYLGKMDFTLLTSISEGQPLTILESYAAHKPVIATDVGNCRELIYGNNDGFGEAGILTHIMNIEEIAHAMVTMSVNEKDRRRMGEAGYRRVNAFYRIDQMKEVYREIYKGFSDRQNLSWTEEPFQISVYER
;
A
#
# COMPACT_ATOMS: atom_id res chain seq x y z
N GLU A 1 19.24 10.14 -25.26
CA GLU A 1 18.68 10.38 -23.89
C GLU A 1 17.93 9.15 -23.48
N GLU A 2 18.34 8.48 -22.39
CA GLU A 2 17.59 7.38 -21.80
C GLU A 2 16.23 7.91 -21.35
N LYS A 3 15.17 7.31 -21.89
CA LYS A 3 13.79 7.69 -21.58
C LYS A 3 13.52 7.39 -20.12
N GLN A 4 13.53 8.39 -19.27
CA GLN A 4 13.26 8.23 -17.83
C GLN A 4 11.82 7.77 -17.64
N PHE A 5 11.64 6.55 -17.11
CA PHE A 5 10.33 6.01 -16.77
C PHE A 5 9.83 6.57 -15.46
N ILE A 6 8.50 6.77 -15.38
CA ILE A 6 7.76 6.90 -14.13
C ILE A 6 7.41 5.49 -13.65
N ASN A 7 7.96 5.07 -12.54
CA ASN A 7 7.84 3.73 -12.02
C ASN A 7 6.72 3.63 -10.97
N ALA A 8 5.65 2.95 -11.33
CA ALA A 8 4.56 2.59 -10.41
C ALA A 8 4.79 1.18 -9.89
N GLY A 9 4.85 0.98 -8.57
CA GLY A 9 5.15 -0.31 -7.95
C GLY A 9 3.99 -0.86 -7.14
N ALA A 10 3.72 -2.16 -7.25
CA ALA A 10 2.79 -2.87 -6.38
C ALA A 10 3.49 -4.04 -5.70
N VAL A 11 3.52 -4.05 -4.36
CA VAL A 11 4.10 -5.12 -3.56
C VAL A 11 2.96 -6.01 -3.05
N LEU A 12 2.78 -7.18 -3.65
CA LEU A 12 1.63 -8.02 -3.37
C LEU A 12 1.84 -9.47 -3.83
N ARG A 13 0.99 -10.38 -3.36
CA ARG A 13 0.79 -11.69 -3.97
C ARG A 13 -0.21 -11.55 -5.12
N VAL A 14 0.04 -12.20 -6.25
CA VAL A 14 -0.88 -12.16 -7.40
C VAL A 14 -2.07 -13.09 -7.11
N THR A 15 -3.06 -12.57 -6.39
CA THR A 15 -4.26 -13.29 -5.94
C THR A 15 -5.52 -12.43 -6.13
N PRO A 16 -6.72 -13.03 -6.23
CA PRO A 16 -7.97 -12.29 -6.48
C PRO A 16 -8.24 -11.16 -5.50
N ILE A 17 -7.91 -11.35 -4.22
CA ILE A 17 -8.15 -10.34 -3.19
C ILE A 17 -7.33 -9.06 -3.39
N LYS A 18 -6.21 -9.15 -4.12
CA LYS A 18 -5.35 -8.00 -4.45
C LYS A 18 -5.80 -7.25 -5.71
N ASP A 19 -6.79 -7.80 -6.42
CA ASP A 19 -7.43 -7.22 -7.61
C ASP A 19 -6.45 -6.66 -8.64
N VAL A 20 -5.46 -7.49 -8.98
CA VAL A 20 -4.41 -7.14 -9.94
C VAL A 20 -4.97 -6.86 -11.34
N LYS A 21 -6.12 -7.46 -11.68
CA LYS A 21 -6.77 -7.22 -12.98
C LYS A 21 -7.25 -5.78 -13.12
N THR A 22 -7.91 -5.23 -12.09
CA THR A 22 -8.30 -3.81 -12.08
C THR A 22 -7.07 -2.90 -12.16
N MET A 23 -5.98 -3.23 -11.46
CA MET A 23 -4.72 -2.49 -11.54
C MET A 23 -4.16 -2.45 -12.98
N ILE A 24 -4.11 -3.59 -13.65
CA ILE A 24 -3.63 -3.71 -15.05
C ILE A 24 -4.50 -2.90 -16.00
N GLN A 25 -5.84 -2.98 -15.86
CA GLN A 25 -6.78 -2.21 -16.67
C GLN A 25 -6.60 -0.70 -16.44
N ALA A 26 -6.51 -0.27 -15.19
CA ALA A 26 -6.28 1.14 -14.85
C ALA A 26 -4.93 1.63 -15.42
N PHE A 27 -3.87 0.82 -15.30
CA PHE A 27 -2.58 1.12 -15.89
C PHE A 27 -2.65 1.27 -17.42
N ALA A 28 -3.37 0.39 -18.10
CA ALA A 28 -3.56 0.49 -19.55
C ALA A 28 -4.24 1.80 -19.97
N PHE A 29 -5.23 2.28 -19.19
CA PHE A 29 -5.85 3.58 -19.39
C PHE A 29 -4.90 4.74 -19.10
N ALA A 30 -4.21 4.71 -17.97
CA ALA A 30 -3.26 5.75 -17.57
C ALA A 30 -2.11 5.89 -18.58
N LYS A 31 -1.61 4.77 -19.09
CA LYS A 31 -0.51 4.73 -20.07
C LYS A 31 -0.86 5.37 -21.41
N LYS A 32 -2.15 5.48 -21.76
CA LYS A 32 -2.56 6.25 -22.95
C LYS A 32 -2.20 7.73 -22.82
N LYS A 33 -2.19 8.26 -21.59
CA LYS A 33 -1.83 9.67 -21.29
C LYS A 33 -0.36 9.82 -20.91
N VAL A 34 0.20 8.90 -20.15
CA VAL A 34 1.59 8.92 -19.67
C VAL A 34 2.38 7.78 -20.32
N LYS A 35 2.91 8.01 -21.51
CA LYS A 35 3.57 6.99 -22.34
C LYS A 35 4.83 6.38 -21.72
N ASN A 36 5.53 7.10 -20.86
CA ASN A 36 6.76 6.67 -20.18
C ASN A 36 6.48 6.11 -18.76
N MET A 37 5.28 5.60 -18.48
CA MET A 37 4.98 4.92 -17.20
C MET A 37 5.33 3.42 -17.31
N LYS A 38 5.89 2.84 -16.25
CA LYS A 38 6.12 1.41 -16.09
C LYS A 38 5.45 0.91 -14.82
N LEU A 39 4.80 -0.25 -14.89
CA LEU A 39 4.16 -0.93 -13.76
C LEU A 39 5.00 -2.13 -13.33
N TRP A 40 5.39 -2.16 -12.06
CA TRP A 40 6.11 -3.24 -11.41
C TRP A 40 5.19 -3.98 -10.46
N ILE A 41 4.92 -5.25 -10.71
CA ILE A 41 4.13 -6.14 -9.84
C ILE A 41 5.10 -7.07 -9.14
N MET A 42 5.43 -6.73 -7.89
CA MET A 42 6.49 -7.35 -7.10
C MET A 42 5.88 -8.33 -6.09
N GLY A 43 6.11 -9.60 -6.30
CA GLY A 43 5.68 -10.66 -5.39
C GLY A 43 5.29 -11.96 -6.11
N PRO A 44 4.96 -13.00 -5.31
CA PRO A 44 4.72 -14.33 -5.86
C PRO A 44 3.42 -14.41 -6.66
N ALA A 45 3.46 -15.22 -7.71
CA ALA A 45 2.31 -15.55 -8.59
C ALA A 45 2.00 -17.07 -8.59
N ASP A 46 2.54 -17.79 -7.62
CA ASP A 46 2.46 -19.25 -7.52
C ASP A 46 1.36 -19.75 -6.57
N GLU A 47 0.76 -18.85 -5.78
CA GLU A 47 -0.31 -19.18 -4.83
C GLU A 47 -1.65 -19.45 -5.54
N ASP A 48 -2.01 -18.66 -6.55
CA ASP A 48 -3.15 -18.87 -7.44
C ASP A 48 -2.70 -18.79 -8.91
N LYS A 49 -2.24 -19.90 -9.42
CA LYS A 49 -1.69 -19.98 -10.79
C LYS A 49 -2.74 -19.67 -11.88
N LYS A 50 -4.03 -19.96 -11.59
CA LYS A 50 -5.11 -19.66 -12.54
C LYS A 50 -5.30 -18.15 -12.63
N TYR A 51 -5.43 -17.48 -11.49
CA TYR A 51 -5.58 -16.03 -11.45
C TYR A 51 -4.35 -15.31 -12.04
N ALA A 52 -3.15 -15.79 -11.71
CA ALA A 52 -1.92 -15.24 -12.27
C ALA A 52 -1.88 -15.36 -13.80
N LYS A 53 -2.27 -16.52 -14.33
CA LYS A 53 -2.40 -16.70 -15.79
C LYS A 53 -3.40 -15.72 -16.40
N GLU A 54 -4.57 -15.55 -15.78
CA GLU A 54 -5.58 -14.59 -16.23
C GLU A 54 -5.05 -13.14 -16.23
N CYS A 55 -4.16 -12.79 -15.29
CA CYS A 55 -3.49 -11.48 -15.27
C CYS A 55 -2.50 -11.32 -16.44
N TYR A 56 -1.71 -12.35 -16.76
CA TYR A 56 -0.79 -12.31 -17.89
C TYR A 56 -1.56 -12.23 -19.22
N ASP A 57 -2.59 -13.06 -19.39
CA ASP A 57 -3.46 -13.06 -20.57
C ASP A 57 -4.13 -11.69 -20.76
N LEU A 58 -4.49 -11.01 -19.65
CA LEU A 58 -5.08 -9.67 -19.69
C LEU A 58 -4.07 -8.63 -20.21
N VAL A 59 -2.82 -8.65 -19.74
CA VAL A 59 -1.77 -7.77 -20.25
C VAL A 59 -1.59 -7.94 -21.75
N GLU A 60 -1.53 -9.19 -22.21
CA GLU A 60 -1.40 -9.50 -23.64
C GLU A 60 -2.63 -9.03 -24.43
N SER A 61 -3.84 -9.32 -23.97
CA SER A 61 -5.09 -8.96 -24.66
C SER A 61 -5.29 -7.46 -24.77
N LEU A 62 -4.84 -6.68 -23.78
CA LEU A 62 -4.87 -5.21 -23.79
C LEU A 62 -3.73 -4.61 -24.66
N GLY A 63 -2.76 -5.41 -25.07
CA GLY A 63 -1.58 -4.95 -25.80
C GLY A 63 -0.77 -3.92 -25.02
N VAL A 64 -0.88 -3.90 -23.69
CA VAL A 64 -0.20 -2.91 -22.85
C VAL A 64 1.25 -3.33 -22.61
N GLN A 65 2.17 -2.41 -22.87
CA GLN A 65 3.61 -2.59 -22.64
C GLN A 65 4.05 -2.05 -21.29
N ASP A 66 5.28 -2.42 -20.89
CA ASP A 66 5.91 -1.93 -19.67
C ASP A 66 5.17 -2.36 -18.38
N VAL A 67 4.61 -3.57 -18.37
CA VAL A 67 4.13 -4.28 -17.17
C VAL A 67 5.14 -5.39 -16.84
N GLU A 68 5.73 -5.33 -15.65
CA GLU A 68 6.75 -6.26 -15.19
C GLU A 68 6.27 -7.05 -13.99
N PHE A 69 6.17 -8.36 -14.12
CA PHE A 69 5.94 -9.27 -13.01
C PHE A 69 7.30 -9.82 -12.53
N THR A 70 7.76 -9.34 -11.40
CA THR A 70 9.12 -9.69 -10.92
C THR A 70 9.20 -11.06 -10.24
N GLY A 71 8.06 -11.65 -9.84
CA GLY A 71 8.06 -12.75 -8.90
C GLY A 71 8.54 -12.33 -7.50
N ARG A 72 9.02 -13.27 -6.69
CA ARG A 72 9.57 -12.99 -5.36
C ARG A 72 10.88 -12.23 -5.47
N VAL A 73 10.92 -11.05 -4.88
CA VAL A 73 12.11 -10.18 -4.84
C VAL A 73 12.33 -9.62 -3.44
N ASN A 74 13.53 -9.13 -3.18
CA ASN A 74 13.75 -8.31 -2.00
C ASN A 74 13.21 -6.90 -2.28
N VAL A 75 12.06 -6.58 -1.69
CA VAL A 75 11.32 -5.34 -1.94
C VAL A 75 12.17 -4.08 -1.68
N LYS A 76 13.11 -4.14 -0.73
CA LYS A 76 14.01 -3.02 -0.41
C LYS A 76 14.87 -2.57 -1.60
N ASP A 77 15.22 -3.50 -2.49
CA ASP A 77 16.05 -3.21 -3.66
C ASP A 77 15.26 -2.50 -4.79
N TYR A 78 13.93 -2.53 -4.67
CA TYR A 78 13.00 -2.00 -5.67
C TYR A 78 12.30 -0.71 -5.23
N LEU A 79 11.84 -0.61 -3.97
CA LEU A 79 11.06 0.55 -3.51
C LEU A 79 11.76 1.87 -3.75
N GLY A 80 13.09 1.92 -3.59
CA GLY A 80 13.88 3.12 -3.89
C GLY A 80 13.72 3.63 -5.32
N LYS A 81 13.47 2.74 -6.28
CA LYS A 81 13.35 3.03 -7.72
C LYS A 81 11.93 3.44 -8.12
N MET A 82 10.94 3.22 -7.26
CA MET A 82 9.55 3.57 -7.55
C MET A 82 9.34 5.08 -7.37
N ASP A 83 8.44 5.64 -8.14
CA ASP A 83 7.95 7.00 -7.97
C ASP A 83 6.76 7.05 -7.01
N PHE A 84 5.90 6.03 -7.08
CA PHE A 84 4.77 5.80 -6.17
C PHE A 84 4.40 4.32 -6.15
N THR A 85 3.59 3.92 -5.19
CA THR A 85 3.11 2.53 -5.09
C THR A 85 1.59 2.43 -5.19
N LEU A 86 1.10 1.21 -5.42
CA LEU A 86 -0.30 0.88 -5.67
C LEU A 86 -0.76 -0.25 -4.77
N LEU A 87 -1.98 -0.13 -4.25
CA LEU A 87 -2.72 -1.18 -3.55
C LEU A 87 -4.17 -1.16 -4.01
N THR A 88 -4.58 -2.13 -4.83
CA THR A 88 -5.94 -2.21 -5.40
C THR A 88 -6.80 -3.27 -4.72
N SER A 89 -6.40 -3.71 -3.53
CA SER A 89 -7.07 -4.80 -2.81
C SER A 89 -8.55 -4.56 -2.58
N ILE A 90 -9.32 -5.64 -2.59
CA ILE A 90 -10.75 -5.63 -2.27
C ILE A 90 -10.96 -5.61 -0.76
N SER A 91 -10.02 -6.17 0.01
CA SER A 91 -10.07 -6.20 1.47
C SER A 91 -8.66 -6.20 2.05
N GLU A 92 -8.48 -5.44 3.11
CA GLU A 92 -7.26 -5.36 3.92
C GLU A 92 -7.62 -5.20 5.40
N GLY A 93 -6.71 -5.59 6.29
CA GLY A 93 -6.71 -5.11 7.68
C GLY A 93 -5.88 -3.85 7.78
N GLN A 94 -4.58 -4.02 8.08
CA GLN A 94 -3.58 -2.96 8.03
C GLN A 94 -2.48 -3.37 7.04
N PRO A 95 -2.44 -2.78 5.84
CA PRO A 95 -1.51 -3.19 4.79
C PRO A 95 -0.08 -2.72 5.09
N LEU A 96 0.79 -3.66 5.43
CA LEU A 96 2.20 -3.37 5.72
C LEU A 96 2.93 -2.78 4.49
N THR A 97 2.50 -3.11 3.29
CA THR A 97 3.08 -2.59 2.05
C THR A 97 2.96 -1.07 1.92
N ILE A 98 1.91 -0.47 2.49
CA ILE A 98 1.79 0.99 2.59
C ILE A 98 2.85 1.55 3.55
N LEU A 99 3.04 0.93 4.72
CA LEU A 99 4.05 1.38 5.69
C LEU A 99 5.47 1.23 5.12
N GLU A 100 5.75 0.16 4.38
CA GLU A 100 7.02 -0.05 3.70
C GLU A 100 7.26 1.02 2.61
N SER A 101 6.22 1.37 1.85
CA SER A 101 6.27 2.45 0.86
C SER A 101 6.58 3.79 1.51
N TYR A 102 5.92 4.11 2.61
CA TYR A 102 6.16 5.33 3.36
C TYR A 102 7.56 5.40 3.96
N ALA A 103 8.08 4.27 4.47
CA ALA A 103 9.47 4.19 4.95
C ALA A 103 10.49 4.48 3.83
N ALA A 104 10.10 4.27 2.57
CA ALA A 104 10.89 4.60 1.38
C ALA A 104 10.54 5.99 0.77
N HIS A 105 9.79 6.84 1.47
CA HIS A 105 9.29 8.15 0.98
C HIS A 105 8.44 8.04 -0.31
N LYS A 106 7.71 6.91 -0.50
CA LYS A 106 6.87 6.72 -1.67
C LYS A 106 5.40 6.92 -1.30
N PRO A 107 4.69 7.84 -1.98
CA PRO A 107 3.26 8.00 -1.81
C PRO A 107 2.52 6.79 -2.39
N VAL A 108 1.29 6.58 -1.94
CA VAL A 108 0.52 5.38 -2.29
C VAL A 108 -0.80 5.77 -2.94
N ILE A 109 -1.20 5.04 -3.98
CA ILE A 109 -2.58 4.98 -4.44
C ILE A 109 -3.19 3.71 -3.85
N ALA A 110 -4.24 3.83 -3.05
CA ALA A 110 -4.87 2.67 -2.43
C ALA A 110 -6.39 2.70 -2.56
N THR A 111 -6.99 1.53 -2.61
CA THR A 111 -8.44 1.38 -2.43
C THR A 111 -8.82 1.67 -0.98
N ASP A 112 -10.03 2.21 -0.78
CA ASP A 112 -10.56 2.58 0.54
C ASP A 112 -11.08 1.34 1.29
N VAL A 113 -10.15 0.54 1.79
CA VAL A 113 -10.42 -0.70 2.52
C VAL A 113 -9.58 -0.79 3.78
N GLY A 114 -10.13 -1.41 4.83
CA GLY A 114 -9.44 -1.56 6.11
C GLY A 114 -8.91 -0.24 6.65
N ASN A 115 -7.65 -0.22 7.05
CA ASN A 115 -7.02 0.99 7.61
C ASN A 115 -6.36 1.91 6.54
N CYS A 116 -6.62 1.70 5.23
CA CYS A 116 -6.00 2.52 4.17
C CYS A 116 -6.32 4.01 4.33
N ARG A 117 -7.56 4.35 4.71
CA ARG A 117 -7.98 5.74 4.89
C ARG A 117 -7.15 6.47 5.95
N GLU A 118 -6.96 5.84 7.10
CA GLU A 118 -6.14 6.43 8.18
C GLU A 118 -4.67 6.55 7.77
N LEU A 119 -4.14 5.53 7.09
CA LEU A 119 -2.76 5.57 6.60
C LEU A 119 -2.54 6.70 5.59
N ILE A 120 -3.53 7.01 4.75
CA ILE A 120 -3.40 8.04 3.70
C ILE A 120 -3.68 9.44 4.24
N TYR A 121 -4.77 9.63 4.98
CA TYR A 121 -5.16 10.97 5.45
C TYR A 121 -4.64 11.31 6.85
N GLY A 122 -4.20 10.30 7.61
CA GLY A 122 -3.85 10.44 9.01
C GLY A 122 -5.08 10.57 9.91
N ASN A 123 -4.84 10.52 11.21
CA ASN A 123 -5.85 10.74 12.23
C ASN A 123 -5.55 12.07 12.94
N ASN A 124 -5.77 13.19 12.26
CA ASN A 124 -5.46 14.54 12.74
C ASN A 124 -3.98 14.73 13.14
N ASP A 125 -3.07 14.05 12.50
CA ASP A 125 -1.63 14.08 12.81
C ASP A 125 -0.90 15.33 12.28
N GLY A 126 -1.56 16.12 11.45
CA GLY A 126 -0.99 17.35 10.89
C GLY A 126 0.06 17.14 9.81
N PHE A 127 0.31 15.89 9.36
CA PHE A 127 1.32 15.63 8.31
C PHE A 127 0.77 15.81 6.90
N GLY A 128 -0.56 15.79 6.74
CA GLY A 128 -1.24 15.91 5.47
C GLY A 128 -1.42 14.56 4.75
N GLU A 129 -1.91 14.63 3.52
CA GLU A 129 -2.18 13.45 2.72
C GLU A 129 -0.88 12.76 2.27
N ALA A 130 -0.82 11.44 2.42
CA ALA A 130 0.32 10.61 2.03
C ALA A 130 0.06 9.79 0.75
N GLY A 131 -1.03 10.08 0.05
CA GLY A 131 -1.42 9.36 -1.14
C GLY A 131 -2.80 9.73 -1.64
N ILE A 132 -3.38 8.88 -2.50
CA ILE A 132 -4.72 9.04 -3.06
C ILE A 132 -5.54 7.80 -2.75
N LEU A 133 -6.74 7.98 -2.17
CA LEU A 133 -7.73 6.91 -2.01
C LEU A 133 -8.63 6.82 -3.23
N THR A 134 -9.01 5.59 -3.59
CA THR A 134 -9.94 5.28 -4.68
C THR A 134 -10.97 4.26 -4.21
N HIS A 135 -12.08 4.15 -4.90
CA HIS A 135 -13.02 3.07 -4.64
C HIS A 135 -12.47 1.73 -5.18
N ILE A 136 -12.89 0.64 -4.52
CA ILE A 136 -12.58 -0.73 -4.99
C ILE A 136 -13.09 -0.93 -6.42
N MET A 137 -12.31 -1.66 -7.24
CA MET A 137 -12.67 -2.03 -8.61
C MET A 137 -12.99 -0.84 -9.54
N ASN A 138 -12.66 0.40 -9.14
CA ASN A 138 -12.91 1.60 -9.95
C ASN A 138 -11.69 1.92 -10.83
N ILE A 139 -11.72 1.35 -12.04
CA ILE A 139 -10.64 1.49 -13.02
C ILE A 139 -10.34 2.97 -13.35
N GLU A 140 -11.40 3.79 -13.49
CA GLU A 140 -11.26 5.19 -13.89
C GLU A 140 -10.58 6.03 -12.81
N GLU A 141 -11.00 5.88 -11.54
CA GLU A 141 -10.39 6.59 -10.42
C GLU A 141 -8.92 6.19 -10.24
N ILE A 142 -8.63 4.88 -10.30
CA ILE A 142 -7.26 4.38 -10.18
C ILE A 142 -6.40 4.90 -11.34
N ALA A 143 -6.90 4.86 -12.56
CA ALA A 143 -6.19 5.40 -13.72
C ALA A 143 -5.93 6.91 -13.61
N HIS A 144 -6.92 7.67 -13.15
CA HIS A 144 -6.78 9.10 -12.91
C HIS A 144 -5.74 9.40 -11.82
N ALA A 145 -5.77 8.64 -10.72
CA ALA A 145 -4.78 8.75 -9.65
C ALA A 145 -3.36 8.43 -10.16
N MET A 146 -3.19 7.38 -11.00
CA MET A 146 -1.91 7.07 -11.63
C MET A 146 -1.39 8.22 -12.50
N VAL A 147 -2.25 8.84 -13.30
CA VAL A 147 -1.88 10.00 -14.13
C VAL A 147 -1.48 11.18 -13.24
N THR A 148 -2.27 11.49 -12.23
CA THR A 148 -2.01 12.58 -11.28
C THR A 148 -0.66 12.41 -10.59
N MET A 149 -0.39 11.21 -10.06
CA MET A 149 0.89 10.87 -9.44
C MET A 149 2.06 10.95 -10.43
N SER A 150 1.82 10.63 -11.70
CA SER A 150 2.88 10.64 -12.71
C SER A 150 3.30 12.04 -13.14
N VAL A 151 2.34 12.95 -13.32
CA VAL A 151 2.60 14.29 -13.87
C VAL A 151 2.93 15.34 -12.79
N ASN A 152 2.58 15.09 -11.53
CA ASN A 152 2.72 16.05 -10.44
C ASN A 152 3.84 15.64 -9.45
N GLU A 153 5.09 15.85 -9.84
CA GLU A 153 6.24 15.47 -9.02
C GLU A 153 6.25 16.17 -7.65
N LYS A 154 5.87 17.44 -7.60
CA LYS A 154 5.85 18.21 -6.35
C LYS A 154 4.91 17.61 -5.32
N ASP A 155 3.68 17.26 -5.73
CA ASP A 155 2.71 16.63 -4.83
C ASP A 155 3.13 15.20 -4.48
N ARG A 156 3.66 14.45 -5.44
CA ARG A 156 4.22 13.12 -5.19
C ARG A 156 5.29 13.14 -4.09
N ARG A 157 6.22 14.10 -4.14
CA ARG A 157 7.24 14.28 -3.11
C ARG A 157 6.63 14.70 -1.76
N ARG A 158 5.69 15.65 -1.77
CA ARG A 158 4.99 16.12 -0.56
C ARG A 158 4.24 14.97 0.13
N MET A 159 3.51 14.16 -0.63
CA MET A 159 2.77 13.00 -0.12
C MET A 159 3.72 11.92 0.42
N GLY A 160 4.82 11.64 -0.26
CA GLY A 160 5.84 10.70 0.20
C GLY A 160 6.45 11.14 1.53
N GLU A 161 6.74 12.42 1.69
CA GLU A 161 7.25 12.98 2.95
C GLU A 161 6.21 12.91 4.08
N ALA A 162 4.94 13.19 3.80
CA ALA A 162 3.85 13.04 4.76
C ALA A 162 3.75 11.59 5.26
N GLY A 163 3.82 10.61 4.36
CA GLY A 163 3.84 9.18 4.69
C GLY A 163 5.06 8.80 5.52
N TYR A 164 6.24 9.26 5.16
CA TYR A 164 7.47 9.00 5.92
C TYR A 164 7.40 9.54 7.36
N ARG A 165 6.90 10.75 7.54
CA ARG A 165 6.70 11.33 8.87
C ARG A 165 5.70 10.52 9.68
N ARG A 166 4.59 10.08 9.07
CA ARG A 166 3.54 9.28 9.70
C ARG A 166 4.06 7.92 10.15
N VAL A 167 4.79 7.17 9.30
CA VAL A 167 5.33 5.87 9.68
C VAL A 167 6.35 5.98 10.82
N ASN A 168 7.19 7.01 10.82
CA ASN A 168 8.15 7.24 11.88
C ASN A 168 7.50 7.66 13.21
N ALA A 169 6.39 8.40 13.14
CA ALA A 169 5.69 8.85 14.35
C ALA A 169 4.89 7.73 15.03
N PHE A 170 4.26 6.82 14.26
CA PHE A 170 3.22 5.94 14.82
C PHE A 170 3.40 4.44 14.52
N TYR A 171 4.26 4.05 13.57
CA TYR A 171 4.30 2.66 13.09
C TYR A 171 5.69 2.03 13.18
N ARG A 172 6.52 2.49 14.11
CA ARG A 172 7.85 1.89 14.31
C ARG A 172 7.74 0.60 15.11
N ILE A 173 8.59 -0.37 14.77
CA ILE A 173 8.62 -1.68 15.43
C ILE A 173 9.00 -1.59 16.92
N ASP A 174 9.84 -0.63 17.31
CA ASP A 174 10.21 -0.39 18.71
C ASP A 174 9.00 0.10 19.55
N GLN A 175 8.18 0.98 19.00
CA GLN A 175 6.92 1.42 19.62
C GLN A 175 5.95 0.24 19.82
N MET A 176 5.75 -0.57 18.78
CA MET A 176 4.92 -1.76 18.88
C MET A 176 5.42 -2.72 19.95
N LYS A 177 6.74 -2.98 19.99
CA LYS A 177 7.34 -3.86 21.00
C LYS A 177 7.14 -3.33 22.41
N GLU A 178 7.19 -2.01 22.62
CA GLU A 178 6.96 -1.42 23.94
C GLU A 178 5.52 -1.62 24.40
N VAL A 179 4.54 -1.37 23.52
CA VAL A 179 3.12 -1.65 23.81
C VAL A 179 2.90 -3.12 24.20
N TYR A 180 3.49 -4.06 23.44
CA TYR A 180 3.39 -5.49 23.79
C TYR A 180 4.04 -5.80 25.15
N ARG A 181 5.21 -5.21 25.46
CA ARG A 181 5.86 -5.39 26.77
C ARG A 181 4.96 -4.93 27.90
N GLU A 182 4.32 -3.78 27.78
CA GLU A 182 3.41 -3.27 28.80
C GLU A 182 2.18 -4.18 28.97
N ILE A 183 1.61 -4.69 27.86
CA ILE A 183 0.53 -5.67 27.91
C ILE A 183 0.97 -6.94 28.68
N TYR A 184 2.15 -7.50 28.34
CA TYR A 184 2.65 -8.72 29.01
C TYR A 184 2.99 -8.48 30.47
N LYS A 185 3.56 -7.34 30.85
CA LYS A 185 3.75 -6.98 32.27
C LYS A 185 2.42 -6.98 33.03
N GLY A 186 1.39 -6.36 32.47
CA GLY A 186 0.07 -6.33 33.08
C GLY A 186 -0.54 -7.73 33.28
N PHE A 187 -0.21 -8.70 32.43
CA PHE A 187 -0.62 -10.10 32.64
C PHE A 187 0.19 -10.80 33.76
N SER A 188 1.52 -10.56 33.82
CA SER A 188 2.36 -11.15 34.86
C SER A 188 1.99 -10.64 36.27
N ASP A 189 1.69 -9.35 36.39
CA ASP A 189 1.30 -8.75 37.64
C ASP A 189 -0.07 -9.28 38.14
N ARG A 190 -0.96 -9.64 37.20
CA ARG A 190 -2.28 -10.21 37.53
C ARG A 190 -2.23 -11.67 37.96
N GLN A 191 -1.23 -12.46 37.59
CA GLN A 191 -1.07 -13.83 38.10
C GLN A 191 -0.78 -13.84 39.61
N ASN A 192 -0.38 -12.71 40.18
CA ASN A 192 -0.19 -12.51 41.61
C ASN A 192 -1.40 -11.88 42.31
N LEU A 193 -2.45 -11.51 41.59
CA LEU A 193 -3.70 -10.99 42.12
C LEU A 193 -4.76 -12.11 42.05
N SER A 194 -5.29 -12.50 43.21
CA SER A 194 -6.49 -13.34 43.29
C SER A 194 -7.59 -12.72 42.45
N TRP A 195 -8.26 -13.55 41.63
CA TRP A 195 -9.37 -13.17 40.77
C TRP A 195 -10.44 -12.38 41.53
N THR A 196 -10.44 -11.07 41.44
CA THR A 196 -11.58 -10.23 41.74
C THR A 196 -12.29 -9.96 40.44
N GLU A 197 -13.57 -10.30 40.36
CA GLU A 197 -14.45 -10.21 39.19
C GLU A 197 -14.76 -8.74 38.83
N GLU A 198 -13.77 -7.94 38.44
CA GLU A 198 -14.07 -6.68 37.78
C GLU A 198 -13.83 -6.80 36.27
N PRO A 199 -14.83 -6.48 35.45
CA PRO A 199 -14.70 -6.60 34.01
C PRO A 199 -13.66 -5.58 33.50
N PHE A 200 -12.81 -6.06 32.61
CA PHE A 200 -11.80 -5.28 31.91
C PHE A 200 -12.49 -4.18 31.09
N GLN A 201 -12.40 -2.95 31.51
CA GLN A 201 -12.69 -1.82 30.62
C GLN A 201 -11.53 -1.63 29.66
N ILE A 202 -11.61 -2.23 28.48
CA ILE A 202 -10.83 -1.78 27.33
C ILE A 202 -11.40 -0.41 26.98
N SER A 203 -10.66 0.64 27.25
CA SER A 203 -10.91 1.94 26.66
C SER A 203 -10.63 1.80 25.16
N VAL A 204 -11.65 1.35 24.42
CA VAL A 204 -11.70 1.54 22.98
C VAL A 204 -11.82 3.05 22.80
N TYR A 205 -10.85 3.64 22.16
CA TYR A 205 -10.94 5.05 21.75
C TYR A 205 -12.22 5.20 20.93
N GLU A 206 -13.27 5.69 21.58
CA GLU A 206 -14.41 6.27 20.87
C GLU A 206 -13.95 7.60 20.30
N ARG A 207 -13.72 7.61 19.00
CA ARG A 207 -14.14 8.69 18.08
C ARG A 207 -13.68 8.40 16.65
#